data_c8e26046391bb210a377221dc5e8b3b5
#
_entry.id   c8e26046391bb210a377221dc5e8b3b5
#
_cell.length_a   1.000
_cell.length_b   1.000
_cell.length_c   1.000
_cell.angle_alpha   90.00
_cell.angle_beta   90.00
_cell.angle_gamma   90.00
#
_symmetry.space_group_name_H-M   'P 1'
#
loop_
_entity.id
_entity.type
_entity.pdbx_description
1 polymer ?
#
loop_
_entity_poly.entity_id
_entity_poly.type
_entity_poly.pdbx_seq_one_letter_code
_entity_poly.pdbx_strand_id
1 'polypeptide(L)'
;MTIPLFGCSPNKAEQAKEKKEEKPVEFYLVRHGKTMLNTTDRVQGWADAPLTKEGVVVAENLGKGLKEVKFEKAYSSDSGRAIETAKIVLDHSGNKDMNINQSKNLREACFGEFEGELNHTFREKLAQANNMTMEEFMNNFDVDIMQKTAAKIDSSKQAEDTETVTKRMKKEVDQIAEEVAEDGGGKVLVVSHGTSLMDLLYAISPESLNEVEEGLGNASVSKVVYKDGKYKVQSVNDMSYVEKGKK
;
A
#
# COMPACT_ATOMS: atom_id res chain seq x y z
N MET A 1 45.80 -66.70 16.69
CA MET A 1 45.78 -65.89 15.48
C MET A 1 44.38 -65.30 15.34
N THR A 2 44.14 -64.08 15.81
CA THR A 2 42.84 -63.37 15.78
C THR A 2 42.99 -62.12 14.92
N ILE A 3 42.22 -62.07 13.84
CA ILE A 3 42.21 -60.98 12.87
C ILE A 3 41.15 -60.04 13.32
N PRO A 4 41.37 -58.68 13.46
CA PRO A 4 40.33 -57.69 13.76
C PRO A 4 39.62 -57.27 12.49
N LEU A 5 38.29 -57.34 12.49
CA LEU A 5 37.41 -56.77 11.48
C LEU A 5 37.34 -55.24 11.66
N PHE A 6 37.79 -54.52 10.64
CA PHE A 6 37.53 -53.06 10.52
C PHE A 6 36.12 -52.84 10.00
N GLY A 7 35.29 -52.25 10.84
CA GLY A 7 33.97 -51.75 10.45
C GLY A 7 34.08 -50.39 9.76
N CYS A 8 33.71 -50.32 8.48
CA CYS A 8 33.47 -49.05 7.77
C CYS A 8 32.14 -48.43 8.20
N SER A 9 32.20 -47.28 8.86
CA SER A 9 31.04 -46.43 9.05
C SER A 9 30.64 -45.74 7.74
N PRO A 10 29.36 -45.72 7.36
CA PRO A 10 28.95 -44.96 6.19
C PRO A 10 29.00 -43.47 6.48
N ASN A 11 29.72 -42.75 5.64
CA ASN A 11 29.82 -41.33 5.57
C ASN A 11 28.40 -40.73 5.36
N LYS A 12 27.89 -39.95 6.32
CA LYS A 12 26.72 -39.12 6.14
C LYS A 12 27.10 -38.03 5.15
N ALA A 13 26.77 -38.23 3.87
CA ALA A 13 26.73 -37.15 2.91
C ALA A 13 25.67 -36.13 3.40
N GLU A 14 26.13 -34.98 3.82
CA GLU A 14 25.30 -33.81 3.98
C GLU A 14 24.63 -33.50 2.64
N GLN A 15 23.35 -33.82 2.53
CA GLN A 15 22.54 -33.35 1.42
C GLN A 15 22.45 -31.82 1.57
N ALA A 16 23.27 -31.09 0.83
CA ALA A 16 23.08 -29.68 0.59
C ALA A 16 21.67 -29.51 -0.01
N LYS A 17 20.74 -28.99 0.76
CA LYS A 17 19.45 -28.56 0.22
C LYS A 17 19.76 -27.54 -0.86
N GLU A 18 19.54 -27.89 -2.12
CA GLU A 18 19.50 -26.91 -3.20
C GLU A 18 18.54 -25.77 -2.77
N LYS A 19 19.10 -24.58 -2.59
CA LYS A 19 18.31 -23.39 -2.28
C LYS A 19 17.47 -23.13 -3.52
N LYS A 20 16.17 -23.49 -3.47
CA LYS A 20 15.22 -23.22 -4.53
C LYS A 20 15.26 -21.72 -4.77
N GLU A 21 15.58 -21.29 -5.98
CA GLU A 21 15.63 -19.87 -6.31
C GLU A 21 14.24 -19.26 -6.06
N GLU A 22 14.14 -18.38 -5.06
CA GLU A 22 12.89 -17.73 -4.72
C GLU A 22 12.53 -16.76 -5.86
N LYS A 23 11.36 -16.97 -6.45
CA LYS A 23 10.82 -16.03 -7.42
C LYS A 23 10.39 -14.75 -6.69
N PRO A 24 10.60 -13.58 -7.30
CA PRO A 24 10.21 -12.33 -6.67
C PRO A 24 8.70 -12.22 -6.50
N VAL A 25 8.29 -11.45 -5.49
CA VAL A 25 6.92 -10.96 -5.33
C VAL A 25 6.85 -9.52 -5.83
N GLU A 26 5.99 -9.27 -6.82
CA GLU A 26 5.78 -7.94 -7.40
C GLU A 26 4.48 -7.35 -6.87
N PHE A 27 4.57 -6.35 -6.01
CA PHE A 27 3.42 -5.62 -5.50
C PHE A 27 2.99 -4.53 -6.48
N TYR A 28 1.71 -4.52 -6.81
CA TYR A 28 1.00 -3.42 -7.47
C TYR A 28 0.18 -2.73 -6.39
N LEU A 29 0.78 -1.72 -5.74
CA LEU A 29 0.17 -0.92 -4.69
C LEU A 29 -0.68 0.17 -5.35
N VAL A 30 -1.99 0.13 -5.12
CA VAL A 30 -2.96 0.99 -5.80
C VAL A 30 -3.68 1.86 -4.79
N ARG A 31 -3.69 3.18 -4.99
CA ARG A 31 -4.60 4.06 -4.25
C ARG A 31 -6.02 3.88 -4.78
N HIS A 32 -7.02 3.83 -3.89
CA HIS A 32 -8.43 3.75 -4.26
C HIS A 32 -8.85 4.84 -5.25
N GLY A 33 -9.94 4.60 -6.00
CA GLY A 33 -10.54 5.56 -6.92
C GLY A 33 -11.10 6.81 -6.22
N LYS A 34 -11.41 7.86 -6.98
CA LYS A 34 -11.92 9.13 -6.44
C LYS A 34 -13.28 8.96 -5.76
N THR A 35 -13.40 9.45 -4.53
CA THR A 35 -14.60 9.35 -3.70
C THR A 35 -15.37 10.67 -3.61
N MET A 36 -16.58 10.62 -3.05
CA MET A 36 -17.37 11.82 -2.71
C MET A 36 -16.62 12.74 -1.73
N LEU A 37 -15.92 12.21 -0.73
CA LEU A 37 -15.14 13.02 0.21
C LEU A 37 -13.93 13.68 -0.46
N ASN A 38 -13.28 13.00 -1.42
CA ASN A 38 -12.23 13.63 -2.23
C ASN A 38 -12.79 14.80 -3.08
N THR A 39 -14.02 14.68 -3.62
CA THR A 39 -14.65 15.72 -4.42
C THR A 39 -15.07 16.93 -3.60
N THR A 40 -15.47 16.71 -2.35
CA THR A 40 -15.90 17.77 -1.42
C THR A 40 -14.77 18.30 -0.55
N ASP A 41 -13.53 17.95 -0.86
CA ASP A 41 -12.30 18.37 -0.17
C ASP A 41 -12.35 18.14 1.34
N ARG A 42 -12.61 16.87 1.73
CA ARG A 42 -12.71 16.48 3.13
C ARG A 42 -11.66 15.44 3.51
N VAL A 43 -11.25 15.50 4.77
CA VAL A 43 -10.40 14.51 5.42
C VAL A 43 -11.06 13.14 5.33
N GLN A 44 -10.33 12.16 4.80
CA GLN A 44 -10.83 10.81 4.61
C GLN A 44 -9.77 9.79 5.04
N GLY A 45 -9.75 9.50 6.30
CA GLY A 45 -8.98 8.40 6.87
C GLY A 45 -9.86 7.15 7.01
N TRP A 46 -10.36 6.91 8.23
CA TRP A 46 -11.29 5.80 8.51
C TRP A 46 -12.74 6.11 8.14
N ALA A 47 -13.12 7.39 8.03
CA ALA A 47 -14.39 7.76 7.40
C ALA A 47 -14.42 7.23 5.97
N ASP A 48 -15.55 6.67 5.55
CA ASP A 48 -15.67 6.04 4.24
C ASP A 48 -16.77 6.70 3.40
N ALA A 49 -16.57 6.71 2.09
CA ALA A 49 -17.53 7.23 1.12
C ALA A 49 -17.41 6.45 -0.20
N PRO A 50 -18.51 6.26 -0.94
CA PRO A 50 -18.49 5.56 -2.21
C PRO A 50 -17.65 6.28 -3.26
N LEU A 51 -17.21 5.56 -4.27
CA LEU A 51 -16.56 6.14 -5.44
C LEU A 51 -17.53 7.09 -6.17
N THR A 52 -17.00 8.14 -6.78
CA THR A 52 -17.73 8.95 -7.74
C THR A 52 -17.82 8.23 -9.08
N LYS A 53 -18.65 8.72 -10.00
CA LYS A 53 -18.69 8.19 -11.37
C LYS A 53 -17.33 8.26 -12.05
N GLU A 54 -16.60 9.36 -11.85
CA GLU A 54 -15.24 9.55 -12.35
C GLU A 54 -14.28 8.55 -11.69
N GLY A 55 -14.42 8.31 -10.38
CA GLY A 55 -13.63 7.33 -9.63
C GLY A 55 -13.82 5.90 -10.15
N VAL A 56 -15.06 5.52 -10.48
CA VAL A 56 -15.37 4.24 -11.11
C VAL A 56 -14.70 4.14 -12.49
N VAL A 57 -14.87 5.15 -13.35
CA VAL A 57 -14.27 5.16 -14.69
C VAL A 57 -12.73 5.06 -14.65
N VAL A 58 -12.09 5.76 -13.70
CA VAL A 58 -10.63 5.68 -13.54
C VAL A 58 -10.20 4.28 -13.09
N ALA A 59 -10.94 3.64 -12.17
CA ALA A 59 -10.68 2.27 -11.74
C ALA A 59 -10.89 1.25 -12.88
N GLU A 60 -11.93 1.41 -13.71
CA GLU A 60 -12.14 0.60 -14.92
C GLU A 60 -10.97 0.72 -15.91
N ASN A 61 -10.53 1.96 -16.16
CA ASN A 61 -9.39 2.20 -17.04
C ASN A 61 -8.11 1.59 -16.48
N LEU A 62 -7.88 1.67 -15.16
CA LEU A 62 -6.76 0.97 -14.53
C LEU A 62 -6.85 -0.55 -14.79
N GLY A 63 -8.02 -1.16 -14.58
CA GLY A 63 -8.23 -2.58 -14.85
C GLY A 63 -7.93 -2.95 -16.30
N LYS A 64 -8.46 -2.20 -17.27
CA LYS A 64 -8.16 -2.38 -18.71
C LYS A 64 -6.67 -2.24 -19.02
N GLY A 65 -6.00 -1.27 -18.39
CA GLY A 65 -4.55 -1.08 -18.55
C GLY A 65 -3.70 -2.20 -17.98
N LEU A 66 -4.26 -2.94 -17.02
CA LEU A 66 -3.64 -4.10 -16.36
C LEU A 66 -4.06 -5.45 -16.98
N LYS A 67 -4.78 -5.48 -18.11
CA LYS A 67 -5.35 -6.70 -18.70
C LYS A 67 -4.34 -7.82 -18.98
N GLU A 68 -3.09 -7.48 -19.23
CA GLU A 68 -1.99 -8.43 -19.46
C GLU A 68 -1.31 -8.89 -18.15
N VAL A 69 -1.71 -8.31 -17.00
CA VAL A 69 -1.15 -8.65 -15.69
C VAL A 69 -1.96 -9.77 -15.08
N LYS A 70 -1.32 -10.92 -14.84
CA LYS A 70 -1.90 -12.02 -14.08
C LYS A 70 -1.47 -11.87 -12.63
N PHE A 71 -2.44 -11.66 -11.76
CA PHE A 71 -2.22 -11.62 -10.32
C PHE A 71 -2.33 -13.03 -9.73
N GLU A 72 -1.52 -13.32 -8.73
CA GLU A 72 -1.60 -14.56 -7.94
C GLU A 72 -2.56 -14.36 -6.75
N LYS A 73 -2.53 -13.17 -6.16
CA LYS A 73 -3.39 -12.80 -5.03
C LYS A 73 -3.82 -11.33 -5.12
N ALA A 74 -4.95 -11.02 -4.48
CA ALA A 74 -5.45 -9.66 -4.36
C ALA A 74 -5.82 -9.36 -2.90
N TYR A 75 -5.41 -8.18 -2.45
CA TYR A 75 -5.67 -7.66 -1.12
C TYR A 75 -6.26 -6.26 -1.20
N SER A 76 -7.04 -5.87 -0.21
CA SER A 76 -7.49 -4.50 -0.05
C SER A 76 -7.60 -4.12 1.43
N SER A 77 -7.53 -2.81 1.70
CA SER A 77 -8.15 -2.30 2.92
C SER A 77 -9.59 -2.76 3.02
N ASP A 78 -10.09 -2.93 4.23
CA ASP A 78 -11.50 -3.27 4.51
C ASP A 78 -12.46 -2.06 4.38
N SER A 79 -11.97 -0.88 3.95
CA SER A 79 -12.80 0.27 3.60
C SER A 79 -13.54 0.03 2.28
N GLY A 80 -14.82 0.39 2.22
CA GLY A 80 -15.69 0.17 1.05
C GLY A 80 -15.10 0.72 -0.25
N ARG A 81 -14.51 1.92 -0.22
CA ARG A 81 -13.84 2.54 -1.39
C ARG A 81 -12.68 1.72 -1.94
N ALA A 82 -11.91 1.07 -1.05
CA ALA A 82 -10.77 0.23 -1.48
C ALA A 82 -11.26 -1.11 -2.04
N ILE A 83 -12.26 -1.73 -1.40
CA ILE A 83 -12.89 -2.97 -1.87
C ILE A 83 -13.55 -2.75 -3.23
N GLU A 84 -14.33 -1.66 -3.38
CA GLU A 84 -14.99 -1.30 -4.65
C GLU A 84 -13.96 -1.09 -5.77
N THR A 85 -12.88 -0.36 -5.49
CA THR A 85 -11.79 -0.16 -6.44
C THR A 85 -11.14 -1.49 -6.84
N ALA A 86 -10.79 -2.34 -5.86
CA ALA A 86 -10.15 -3.63 -6.12
C ALA A 86 -11.02 -4.52 -7.01
N LYS A 87 -12.33 -4.58 -6.72
CA LYS A 87 -13.29 -5.34 -7.51
C LYS A 87 -13.37 -4.86 -8.96
N ILE A 88 -13.52 -3.54 -9.16
CA ILE A 88 -13.57 -2.94 -10.51
C ILE A 88 -12.28 -3.25 -11.29
N VAL A 89 -11.11 -3.09 -10.66
CA VAL A 89 -9.82 -3.39 -11.29
C VAL A 89 -9.73 -4.86 -11.69
N LEU A 90 -10.10 -5.79 -10.83
CA LEU A 90 -10.06 -7.22 -11.13
C LEU A 90 -11.04 -7.59 -12.24
N ASP A 91 -12.26 -7.07 -12.21
CA ASP A 91 -13.29 -7.33 -13.23
C ASP A 91 -12.82 -6.92 -14.64
N HIS A 92 -12.05 -5.85 -14.75
CA HIS A 92 -11.58 -5.30 -16.03
C HIS A 92 -10.16 -5.73 -16.44
N SER A 93 -9.39 -6.35 -15.53
CA SER A 93 -8.04 -6.85 -15.82
C SER A 93 -7.96 -8.32 -16.22
N GLY A 94 -9.10 -9.00 -16.33
CA GLY A 94 -9.16 -10.44 -16.62
C GLY A 94 -8.81 -11.33 -15.43
N ASN A 95 -8.91 -10.79 -14.20
CA ASN A 95 -8.72 -11.51 -12.93
C ASN A 95 -10.03 -11.53 -12.09
N LYS A 96 -11.20 -11.47 -12.75
CA LYS A 96 -12.53 -11.26 -12.15
C LYS A 96 -12.96 -12.28 -11.08
N ASP A 97 -12.46 -13.51 -11.20
CA ASP A 97 -12.84 -14.60 -10.29
C ASP A 97 -11.91 -14.67 -9.05
N MET A 98 -11.01 -13.70 -8.90
CA MET A 98 -10.07 -13.66 -7.80
C MET A 98 -10.73 -13.14 -6.51
N ASN A 99 -10.51 -13.85 -5.41
CA ASN A 99 -10.93 -13.38 -4.08
C ASN A 99 -10.07 -12.19 -3.63
N ILE A 100 -10.74 -11.21 -2.98
CA ILE A 100 -10.08 -10.06 -2.38
C ILE A 100 -9.94 -10.33 -0.88
N ASN A 101 -8.70 -10.49 -0.40
CA ASN A 101 -8.38 -10.61 1.02
C ASN A 101 -8.39 -9.21 1.65
N GLN A 102 -9.27 -8.99 2.63
CA GLN A 102 -9.41 -7.69 3.29
C GLN A 102 -8.58 -7.62 4.55
N SER A 103 -7.89 -6.50 4.77
CA SER A 103 -7.10 -6.29 5.98
C SER A 103 -7.27 -4.88 6.54
N LYS A 104 -7.49 -4.81 7.86
CA LYS A 104 -7.49 -3.56 8.63
C LYS A 104 -6.11 -2.89 8.66
N ASN A 105 -5.04 -3.66 8.50
CA ASN A 105 -3.69 -3.13 8.47
C ASN A 105 -3.43 -2.29 7.20
N LEU A 106 -4.25 -2.46 6.15
CA LEU A 106 -4.18 -1.68 4.90
C LEU A 106 -5.05 -0.42 4.90
N ARG A 107 -5.71 -0.06 6.02
CA ARG A 107 -6.50 1.17 6.13
C ARG A 107 -5.65 2.42 5.97
N GLU A 108 -6.31 3.53 5.60
CA GLU A 108 -5.72 4.86 5.67
C GLU A 108 -5.33 5.22 7.10
N ALA A 109 -4.48 6.23 7.28
CA ALA A 109 -4.27 6.84 8.58
C ALA A 109 -5.61 7.25 9.19
N CYS A 110 -5.81 6.94 10.46
CA CYS A 110 -6.94 7.47 11.22
C CYS A 110 -6.65 8.92 11.59
N PHE A 111 -7.61 9.82 11.32
CA PHE A 111 -7.47 11.23 11.70
C PHE A 111 -8.32 11.61 12.92
N GLY A 112 -8.86 10.62 13.65
CA GLY A 112 -9.59 10.83 14.89
C GLY A 112 -10.79 11.77 14.75
N GLU A 113 -10.86 12.81 15.60
CA GLU A 113 -11.96 13.80 15.56
C GLU A 113 -12.02 14.63 14.27
N PHE A 114 -10.97 14.56 13.43
CA PHE A 114 -10.92 15.30 12.15
C PHE A 114 -11.52 14.53 10.97
N GLU A 115 -11.98 13.30 11.18
CA GLU A 115 -12.62 12.49 10.13
C GLU A 115 -13.84 13.20 9.54
N GLY A 116 -13.84 13.41 8.22
CA GLY A 116 -14.91 14.10 7.51
C GLY A 116 -14.87 15.63 7.59
N GLU A 117 -13.93 16.23 8.33
CA GLU A 117 -13.73 17.68 8.38
C GLU A 117 -13.29 18.21 7.01
N LEU A 118 -13.50 19.51 6.75
CA LEU A 118 -12.93 20.15 5.56
C LEU A 118 -11.40 20.15 5.66
N ASN A 119 -10.70 19.81 4.56
CA ASN A 119 -9.24 19.80 4.54
C ASN A 119 -8.64 21.17 4.91
N HIS A 120 -9.28 22.27 4.48
CA HIS A 120 -8.85 23.62 4.88
C HIS A 120 -8.87 23.79 6.40
N THR A 121 -10.01 23.49 7.05
CA THR A 121 -10.16 23.61 8.51
C THR A 121 -9.17 22.70 9.26
N PHE A 122 -8.99 21.48 8.78
CA PHE A 122 -8.01 20.55 9.34
C PHE A 122 -6.60 21.11 9.27
N ARG A 123 -6.18 21.60 8.10
CA ARG A 123 -4.85 22.21 7.89
C ARG A 123 -4.64 23.47 8.74
N GLU A 124 -5.68 24.32 8.90
CA GLU A 124 -5.61 25.47 9.80
C GLU A 124 -5.34 25.06 11.25
N LYS A 125 -6.03 24.03 11.76
CA LYS A 125 -5.79 23.51 13.11
C LYS A 125 -4.36 22.97 13.26
N LEU A 126 -3.85 22.27 12.24
CA LEU A 126 -2.47 21.78 12.25
C LEU A 126 -1.45 22.92 12.23
N ALA A 127 -1.66 23.94 11.39
CA ALA A 127 -0.80 25.12 11.34
C ALA A 127 -0.74 25.84 12.69
N GLN A 128 -1.89 26.11 13.30
CA GLN A 128 -2.00 26.72 14.63
C GLN A 128 -1.27 25.91 15.70
N ALA A 129 -1.43 24.58 15.69
CA ALA A 129 -0.77 23.68 16.65
C ALA A 129 0.76 23.67 16.52
N ASN A 130 1.27 24.00 15.32
CA ASN A 130 2.71 24.14 15.05
C ASN A 130 3.21 25.60 15.16
N ASN A 131 2.38 26.54 15.61
CA ASN A 131 2.68 27.99 15.65
C ASN A 131 3.09 28.57 14.29
N MET A 132 2.44 28.10 13.22
CA MET A 132 2.65 28.52 11.83
C MET A 132 1.39 29.24 11.28
N THR A 133 1.60 30.12 10.33
CA THR A 133 0.52 30.54 9.44
C THR A 133 0.13 29.38 8.50
N MET A 134 -1.04 29.45 7.89
CA MET A 134 -1.47 28.46 6.89
C MET A 134 -0.51 28.41 5.70
N GLU A 135 -0.01 29.57 5.24
CA GLU A 135 0.95 29.69 4.15
C GLU A 135 2.29 29.01 4.51
N GLU A 136 2.84 29.30 5.68
CA GLU A 136 4.07 28.65 6.16
C GLU A 136 3.90 27.12 6.29
N PHE A 137 2.75 26.67 6.80
CA PHE A 137 2.47 25.23 6.92
C PHE A 137 2.38 24.55 5.56
N MET A 138 1.72 25.17 4.57
CA MET A 138 1.60 24.60 3.23
C MET A 138 2.91 24.64 2.44
N ASN A 139 3.72 25.69 2.61
CA ASN A 139 5.04 25.77 1.94
C ASN A 139 6.07 24.76 2.52
N ASN A 140 5.85 24.29 3.75
CA ASN A 140 6.67 23.30 4.42
C ASN A 140 5.88 22.02 4.71
N PHE A 141 4.89 21.71 3.86
CA PHE A 141 4.02 20.56 4.10
C PHE A 141 4.81 19.26 4.14
N ASP A 142 4.64 18.53 5.24
CA ASP A 142 5.26 17.24 5.48
C ASP A 142 4.22 16.29 6.09
N VAL A 143 4.10 15.10 5.51
CA VAL A 143 3.10 14.08 5.90
C VAL A 143 3.34 13.59 7.33
N ASP A 144 4.60 13.44 7.74
CA ASP A 144 4.96 13.02 9.09
C ASP A 144 4.58 14.09 10.13
N ILE A 145 4.89 15.37 9.83
CA ILE A 145 4.46 16.50 10.67
C ILE A 145 2.93 16.56 10.76
N MET A 146 2.24 16.39 9.64
CA MET A 146 0.77 16.37 9.59
C MET A 146 0.19 15.30 10.53
N GLN A 147 0.61 14.05 10.39
CA GLN A 147 0.09 12.91 11.16
C GLN A 147 0.45 13.05 12.66
N LYS A 148 1.69 13.34 13.00
CA LYS A 148 2.13 13.55 14.39
C LYS A 148 1.38 14.68 15.07
N THR A 149 1.15 15.76 14.34
CA THR A 149 0.39 16.90 14.88
C THR A 149 -1.07 16.52 15.08
N ALA A 150 -1.70 15.85 14.10
CA ALA A 150 -3.07 15.38 14.22
C ALA A 150 -3.23 14.46 15.44
N ALA A 151 -2.36 13.46 15.59
CA ALA A 151 -2.38 12.54 16.74
C ALA A 151 -2.19 13.28 18.09
N LYS A 152 -1.35 14.32 18.11
CA LYS A 152 -1.10 15.13 19.30
C LYS A 152 -2.32 15.92 19.75
N ILE A 153 -3.03 16.57 18.81
CA ILE A 153 -4.14 17.48 19.12
C ILE A 153 -5.52 16.80 19.10
N ASP A 154 -5.63 15.59 18.56
CA ASP A 154 -6.87 14.81 18.57
C ASP A 154 -7.33 14.51 20.00
N SER A 155 -8.48 15.04 20.38
CA SER A 155 -9.07 14.85 21.70
C SER A 155 -9.60 13.43 21.90
N SER A 156 -9.98 12.75 20.80
CA SER A 156 -10.50 11.38 20.83
C SER A 156 -9.39 10.32 21.04
N LYS A 157 -8.14 10.68 20.86
CA LYS A 157 -6.96 9.78 20.94
C LYS A 157 -7.03 8.59 19.97
N GLN A 158 -7.71 8.76 18.85
CA GLN A 158 -7.84 7.74 17.80
C GLN A 158 -6.97 8.03 16.58
N ALA A 159 -6.52 9.29 16.39
CA ALA A 159 -5.64 9.63 15.28
C ALA A 159 -4.31 8.89 15.39
N GLU A 160 -3.88 8.33 14.26
CA GLU A 160 -2.62 7.59 14.14
C GLU A 160 -1.50 8.52 13.70
N ASP A 161 -0.33 8.35 14.29
CA ASP A 161 0.92 8.93 13.81
C ASP A 161 1.57 8.06 12.72
N THR A 162 2.57 8.59 12.04
CA THR A 162 3.29 7.92 10.95
C THR A 162 3.90 6.57 11.39
N GLU A 163 4.41 6.48 12.63
CA GLU A 163 5.02 5.24 13.14
C GLU A 163 3.97 4.12 13.26
N THR A 164 2.80 4.45 13.79
CA THR A 164 1.68 3.51 13.94
C THR A 164 1.20 3.01 12.59
N VAL A 165 0.99 3.91 11.62
CA VAL A 165 0.56 3.56 10.26
C VAL A 165 1.61 2.71 9.55
N THR A 166 2.86 3.15 9.56
CA THR A 166 3.98 2.42 8.94
C THR A 166 4.11 1.01 9.51
N LYS A 167 4.04 0.86 10.81
CA LYS A 167 4.18 -0.43 11.49
C LYS A 167 3.11 -1.44 11.05
N ARG A 168 1.83 -1.02 11.00
CA ARG A 168 0.75 -1.93 10.57
C ARG A 168 0.79 -2.24 9.08
N MET A 169 1.09 -1.23 8.24
CA MET A 169 1.25 -1.41 6.79
C MET A 169 2.40 -2.36 6.46
N LYS A 170 3.57 -2.12 7.08
CA LYS A 170 4.74 -2.97 6.89
C LYS A 170 4.48 -4.41 7.33
N LYS A 171 3.85 -4.61 8.50
CA LYS A 171 3.48 -5.94 8.99
C LYS A 171 2.63 -6.71 7.98
N GLU A 172 1.62 -6.05 7.39
CA GLU A 172 0.75 -6.70 6.41
C GLU A 172 1.49 -7.04 5.13
N VAL A 173 2.27 -6.09 4.60
CA VAL A 173 3.01 -6.30 3.36
C VAL A 173 4.09 -7.38 3.54
N ASP A 174 4.73 -7.46 4.70
CA ASP A 174 5.68 -8.55 5.02
C ASP A 174 4.98 -9.91 5.03
N GLN A 175 3.81 -10.02 5.67
CA GLN A 175 3.04 -11.26 5.69
C GLN A 175 2.60 -11.70 4.27
N ILE A 176 2.14 -10.75 3.45
CA ILE A 176 1.79 -11.03 2.05
C ILE A 176 3.03 -11.46 1.25
N ALA A 177 4.17 -10.78 1.45
CA ALA A 177 5.42 -11.11 0.76
C ALA A 177 5.89 -12.53 1.06
N GLU A 178 5.88 -12.91 2.34
CA GLU A 178 6.27 -14.26 2.78
C GLU A 178 5.32 -15.32 2.23
N GLU A 179 3.99 -15.12 2.38
CA GLU A 179 2.97 -16.04 1.89
C GLU A 179 3.10 -16.28 0.37
N VAL A 180 3.24 -15.22 -0.42
CA VAL A 180 3.33 -15.35 -1.88
C VAL A 180 4.69 -15.90 -2.32
N ALA A 181 5.78 -15.58 -1.62
CA ALA A 181 7.09 -16.15 -1.90
C ALA A 181 7.12 -17.68 -1.65
N GLU A 182 6.51 -18.16 -0.56
CA GLU A 182 6.34 -19.57 -0.24
C GLU A 182 5.53 -20.31 -1.32
N ASP A 183 4.49 -19.67 -1.87
CA ASP A 183 3.67 -20.18 -2.97
C ASP A 183 4.37 -20.14 -4.35
N GLY A 184 5.60 -19.64 -4.42
CA GLY A 184 6.41 -19.61 -5.63
C GLY A 184 6.54 -18.23 -6.29
N GLY A 185 6.22 -17.17 -5.58
CA GLY A 185 6.30 -15.78 -6.04
C GLY A 185 5.20 -15.38 -7.00
N GLY A 186 5.28 -14.18 -7.53
CA GLY A 186 4.31 -13.68 -8.52
C GLY A 186 3.85 -12.25 -8.26
N LYS A 187 2.74 -11.87 -8.90
CA LYS A 187 2.22 -10.50 -8.84
C LYS A 187 1.04 -10.41 -7.88
N VAL A 188 1.02 -9.36 -7.08
CA VAL A 188 -0.01 -9.13 -6.06
C VAL A 188 -0.63 -7.76 -6.26
N LEU A 189 -1.95 -7.71 -6.33
CA LEU A 189 -2.71 -6.47 -6.27
C LEU A 189 -2.96 -6.10 -4.81
N VAL A 190 -2.62 -4.88 -4.41
CA VAL A 190 -2.96 -4.34 -3.07
C VAL A 190 -3.62 -2.98 -3.25
N VAL A 191 -4.90 -2.88 -2.88
CA VAL A 191 -5.61 -1.59 -2.94
C VAL A 191 -5.71 -1.00 -1.54
N SER A 192 -5.16 0.21 -1.39
CA SER A 192 -5.06 0.94 -0.13
C SER A 192 -5.28 2.44 -0.37
N HIS A 193 -4.62 3.32 0.37
CA HIS A 193 -4.94 4.73 0.45
C HIS A 193 -3.71 5.61 0.26
N GLY A 194 -3.93 6.93 0.15
CA GLY A 194 -2.89 7.88 -0.19
C GLY A 194 -1.78 7.96 0.86
N THR A 195 -2.13 8.36 2.08
CA THR A 195 -1.17 8.61 3.16
C THR A 195 -0.49 7.32 3.60
N SER A 196 -1.26 6.26 3.84
CA SER A 196 -0.71 4.97 4.29
C SER A 196 0.24 4.31 3.28
N LEU A 197 -0.02 4.48 1.96
CA LEU A 197 0.92 4.02 0.93
C LEU A 197 2.18 4.89 0.88
N MET A 198 2.07 6.20 1.09
CA MET A 198 3.24 7.09 1.17
C MET A 198 4.12 6.73 2.37
N ASP A 199 3.53 6.47 3.54
CA ASP A 199 4.25 6.04 4.74
C ASP A 199 5.00 4.71 4.51
N LEU A 200 4.34 3.74 3.87
CA LEU A 200 4.96 2.45 3.52
C LEU A 200 6.12 2.64 2.53
N LEU A 201 5.91 3.42 1.46
CA LEU A 201 6.93 3.68 0.44
C LEU A 201 8.12 4.43 1.02
N TYR A 202 7.89 5.43 1.87
CA TYR A 202 8.94 6.15 2.59
C TYR A 202 9.77 5.22 3.47
N ALA A 203 9.12 4.32 4.21
CA ALA A 203 9.81 3.35 5.06
C ALA A 203 10.65 2.34 4.26
N ILE A 204 10.29 2.04 3.02
CA ILE A 204 11.05 1.15 2.13
C ILE A 204 12.20 1.90 1.46
N SER A 205 11.96 3.10 0.95
CA SER A 205 12.89 3.89 0.12
C SER A 205 12.47 5.37 0.16
N PRO A 206 12.99 6.16 1.13
CA PRO A 206 12.60 7.57 1.26
C PRO A 206 12.74 8.37 -0.02
N GLU A 207 13.81 8.12 -0.78
CA GLU A 207 14.09 8.79 -2.05
C GLU A 207 13.06 8.52 -3.13
N SER A 208 12.25 7.47 -3.01
CA SER A 208 11.22 7.13 -4.00
C SER A 208 10.07 8.14 -4.05
N LEU A 209 9.93 8.98 -3.04
CA LEU A 209 8.89 10.01 -2.95
C LEU A 209 9.36 11.41 -3.37
N ASN A 210 10.63 11.59 -3.74
CA ASN A 210 11.18 12.92 -4.08
C ASN A 210 10.45 13.65 -5.22
N GLU A 211 9.80 12.91 -6.12
CA GLU A 211 9.06 13.47 -7.25
C GLU A 211 7.53 13.50 -7.01
N VAL A 212 7.08 13.18 -5.79
CA VAL A 212 5.65 13.16 -5.43
C VAL A 212 5.28 14.45 -4.70
N GLU A 213 4.90 15.47 -5.46
CA GLU A 213 4.60 16.81 -4.89
C GLU A 213 3.22 16.90 -4.23
N GLU A 214 2.18 16.30 -4.84
CA GLU A 214 0.78 16.44 -4.40
C GLU A 214 0.18 15.15 -3.80
N GLY A 215 1.04 14.17 -3.46
CA GLY A 215 0.61 12.84 -3.02
C GLY A 215 0.25 11.91 -4.18
N LEU A 216 -0.20 10.70 -3.85
CA LEU A 216 -0.53 9.69 -4.84
C LEU A 216 -1.87 10.00 -5.53
N GLY A 217 -1.94 9.89 -6.85
CA GLY A 217 -3.18 10.05 -7.63
C GLY A 217 -4.21 8.93 -7.35
N ASN A 218 -5.50 9.20 -7.50
CA ASN A 218 -6.52 8.16 -7.41
C ASN A 218 -6.32 7.11 -8.51
N ALA A 219 -6.35 5.83 -8.15
CA ALA A 219 -6.04 4.68 -9.01
C ALA A 219 -4.62 4.69 -9.61
N SER A 220 -3.67 5.47 -9.05
CA SER A 220 -2.27 5.34 -9.40
C SER A 220 -1.69 4.02 -8.90
N VAL A 221 -0.64 3.54 -9.58
CA VAL A 221 0.07 2.30 -9.23
C VAL A 221 1.48 2.65 -8.75
N SER A 222 1.86 2.12 -7.58
CA SER A 222 3.26 2.10 -7.17
C SER A 222 3.75 0.65 -7.16
N LYS A 223 4.87 0.38 -7.83
CA LYS A 223 5.41 -0.99 -7.94
C LYS A 223 6.56 -1.18 -6.97
N VAL A 224 6.46 -2.26 -6.20
CA VAL A 224 7.50 -2.69 -5.26
C VAL A 224 7.80 -4.15 -5.48
N VAL A 225 9.08 -4.52 -5.54
CA VAL A 225 9.52 -5.92 -5.64
C VAL A 225 10.13 -6.35 -4.33
N TYR A 226 9.69 -7.51 -3.84
CA TYR A 226 10.29 -8.22 -2.72
C TYR A 226 11.04 -9.45 -3.25
N LYS A 227 12.30 -9.58 -2.88
CA LYS A 227 13.14 -10.74 -3.16
C LYS A 227 14.21 -10.90 -2.10
N ASP A 228 14.48 -12.12 -1.65
CA ASP A 228 15.54 -12.46 -0.68
C ASP A 228 15.48 -11.58 0.59
N GLY A 229 14.27 -11.33 1.12
CA GLY A 229 14.05 -10.53 2.32
C GLY A 229 14.19 -9.02 2.13
N LYS A 230 14.29 -8.51 0.89
CA LYS A 230 14.51 -7.10 0.59
C LYS A 230 13.43 -6.54 -0.34
N TYR A 231 13.05 -5.29 -0.06
CA TYR A 231 12.16 -4.53 -0.93
C TYR A 231 12.95 -3.60 -1.84
N LYS A 232 12.44 -3.41 -3.05
CA LYS A 232 12.92 -2.42 -4.02
C LYS A 232 11.73 -1.72 -4.67
N VAL A 233 11.63 -0.41 -4.50
CA VAL A 233 10.65 0.42 -5.23
C VAL A 233 11.09 0.51 -6.68
N GLN A 234 10.19 0.23 -7.62
CA GLN A 234 10.42 0.31 -9.07
C GLN A 234 9.79 1.56 -9.68
N SER A 235 8.60 1.92 -9.26
CA SER A 235 7.89 3.12 -9.68
C SER A 235 6.93 3.58 -8.59
N VAL A 236 6.65 4.87 -8.56
CA VAL A 236 5.68 5.47 -7.63
C VAL A 236 4.71 6.33 -8.44
N ASN A 237 3.44 6.33 -8.03
CA ASN A 237 2.40 7.20 -8.57
C ASN A 237 2.20 7.07 -10.09
N ASP A 238 2.37 5.88 -10.65
CA ASP A 238 2.30 5.64 -12.10
C ASP A 238 0.84 5.62 -12.59
N MET A 239 0.46 6.63 -13.36
CA MET A 239 -0.84 6.74 -14.02
C MET A 239 -0.86 6.14 -15.44
N SER A 240 0.25 5.65 -15.96
CA SER A 240 0.35 5.14 -17.34
C SER A 240 -0.59 3.95 -17.60
N TYR A 241 -0.87 3.15 -16.58
CA TYR A 241 -1.85 2.07 -16.67
C TYR A 241 -3.27 2.59 -16.90
N VAL A 242 -3.67 3.67 -16.21
CA VAL A 242 -4.96 4.33 -16.42
C VAL A 242 -5.04 4.90 -17.84
N GLU A 243 -3.99 5.58 -18.29
CA GLU A 243 -3.93 6.16 -19.64
C GLU A 243 -3.96 5.07 -20.74
N LYS A 244 -3.30 3.94 -20.52
CA LYS A 244 -3.36 2.77 -21.42
C LYS A 244 -4.78 2.20 -21.54
N GLY A 245 -5.52 2.18 -20.44
CA GLY A 245 -6.88 1.64 -20.42
C GLY A 245 -7.96 2.55 -21.02
N LYS A 246 -7.65 3.83 -21.28
CA LYS A 246 -8.53 4.76 -22.01
C LYS A 246 -8.59 4.48 -23.50
N LYS A 247 -7.58 3.78 -24.05
CA LYS A 247 -7.44 3.40 -25.46
C LYS A 247 -8.16 2.09 -25.75
#